data_f74269899f2ab183a9c5c0a209e272c2
#
_entry.id   f74269899f2ab183a9c5c0a209e272c2
#
_cell.length_a   1.000
_cell.length_b   1.000
_cell.length_c   1.000
_cell.angle_alpha   90.00
_cell.angle_beta   90.00
_cell.angle_gamma   90.00
#
_symmetry.space_group_name_H-M   'P 1'
#
loop_
_entity.id
_entity.type
_entity.pdbx_description
1 polymer ?
#
loop_
_entity_poly.entity_id
_entity_poly.type
_entity_poly.pdbx_seq_one_letter_code
_entity_poly.pdbx_strand_id
1 'polypeptide(L)'
;MQVIQDIHEQVEKASSGFRLSVENLLQVGFNIFRKAPAEFMVFSVFGLLVFSNPISGLLLGGPVSASYFHMAHRVKQGARIEAGDYFKGFEKFGELIKLNLLIFVVVLLGLALLIVPGVYFAVSYTFSHFFVWFFQMEATEAIRLSRKTVSGNFGQVFLLFLILGAINFLGVLALGIGVLITMPLSFCVVYAAFDDIIEISN
;
A
#
# COMPACT_ATOMS: atom_id res chain seq x y z
N MET A 1 -24.10 -4.32 3.58
CA MET A 1 -24.60 -3.14 2.85
C MET A 1 -24.22 -1.84 3.56
N GLN A 2 -24.38 -1.77 4.87
CA GLN A 2 -24.03 -0.58 5.69
C GLN A 2 -22.54 -0.22 5.62
N VAL A 3 -21.64 -1.21 5.80
CA VAL A 3 -20.17 -1.00 5.72
C VAL A 3 -19.72 -0.39 4.38
N ILE A 4 -20.32 -0.82 3.28
CA ILE A 4 -19.98 -0.28 1.95
C ILE A 4 -20.46 1.18 1.80
N GLN A 5 -21.61 1.52 2.36
CA GLN A 5 -22.10 2.91 2.37
C GLN A 5 -21.19 3.81 3.21
N ASP A 6 -20.79 3.35 4.39
CA ASP A 6 -19.88 4.11 5.27
C ASP A 6 -18.54 4.39 4.58
N ILE A 7 -18.01 3.40 3.84
CA ILE A 7 -16.75 3.58 3.08
C ILE A 7 -16.93 4.60 1.95
N HIS A 8 -18.04 4.54 1.22
CA HIS A 8 -18.31 5.52 0.17
C HIS A 8 -18.42 6.93 0.74
N GLU A 9 -19.02 7.11 1.92
CA GLU A 9 -19.09 8.37 2.62
C GLU A 9 -17.70 8.88 3.06
N GLN A 10 -16.87 7.99 3.63
CA GLN A 10 -15.49 8.32 4.01
C GLN A 10 -14.66 8.72 2.80
N VAL A 11 -14.78 8.00 1.67
CA VAL A 11 -14.11 8.36 0.41
C VAL A 11 -14.61 9.68 -0.14
N GLU A 12 -15.91 9.98 -0.02
CA GLU A 12 -16.49 11.27 -0.42
C GLU A 12 -15.87 12.40 0.41
N LYS A 13 -15.84 12.24 1.74
CA LYS A 13 -15.20 13.17 2.66
C LYS A 13 -13.71 13.35 2.34
N ALA A 14 -12.99 12.25 2.11
CA ALA A 14 -11.57 12.31 1.71
C ALA A 14 -11.38 13.04 0.37
N SER A 15 -12.29 12.87 -0.59
CA SER A 15 -12.21 13.54 -1.88
C SER A 15 -12.37 15.07 -1.80
N SER A 16 -13.02 15.58 -0.77
CA SER A 16 -13.16 17.03 -0.53
C SER A 16 -11.90 17.67 0.06
N GLY A 17 -10.93 16.87 0.47
CA GLY A 17 -9.62 17.25 0.97
C GLY A 17 -9.33 16.69 2.37
N PHE A 18 -8.10 16.29 2.57
CA PHE A 18 -7.54 15.85 3.86
C PHE A 18 -6.14 16.42 4.04
N ARG A 19 -5.64 16.42 5.27
CA ARG A 19 -4.27 16.81 5.56
C ARG A 19 -3.50 15.61 6.08
N LEU A 20 -2.41 15.25 5.41
CA LEU A 20 -1.47 14.24 5.88
C LEU A 20 -0.27 14.95 6.54
N SER A 21 -0.01 14.61 7.78
CA SER A 21 1.27 14.95 8.38
C SER A 21 2.27 13.84 8.06
N VAL A 22 3.11 14.05 7.05
CA VAL A 22 4.13 13.06 6.63
C VAL A 22 5.01 12.65 7.81
N GLU A 23 5.38 13.60 8.66
CA GLU A 23 6.16 13.32 9.87
C GLU A 23 5.41 12.35 10.81
N ASN A 24 4.14 12.62 11.08
CA ASN A 24 3.31 11.75 11.92
C ASN A 24 3.17 10.35 11.30
N LEU A 25 2.94 10.27 9.99
CA LEU A 25 2.82 8.99 9.28
C LEU A 25 4.11 8.17 9.35
N LEU A 26 5.27 8.81 9.19
CA LEU A 26 6.57 8.14 9.35
C LEU A 26 6.76 7.64 10.77
N GLN A 27 6.38 8.43 11.79
CA GLN A 27 6.45 8.01 13.21
C GLN A 27 5.50 6.83 13.49
N VAL A 28 4.25 6.89 13.02
CA VAL A 28 3.28 5.81 13.19
C VAL A 28 3.74 4.55 12.48
N GLY A 29 4.15 4.64 11.21
CA GLY A 29 4.67 3.51 10.45
C GLY A 29 5.91 2.89 11.10
N PHE A 30 6.86 3.71 11.57
CA PHE A 30 8.02 3.24 12.32
C PHE A 30 7.63 2.57 13.64
N ASN A 31 6.64 3.11 14.36
CA ASN A 31 6.13 2.51 15.58
C ASN A 31 5.47 1.14 15.33
N ILE A 32 4.77 0.96 14.20
CA ILE A 32 4.24 -0.34 13.78
C ILE A 32 5.40 -1.30 13.49
N PHE A 33 6.34 -0.89 12.64
CA PHE A 33 7.48 -1.71 12.24
C PHE A 33 8.31 -2.19 13.45
N ARG A 34 8.65 -1.28 14.38
CA ARG A 34 9.52 -1.58 15.53
C ARG A 34 8.89 -2.54 16.56
N LYS A 35 7.57 -2.77 16.52
CA LYS A 35 6.91 -3.73 17.40
C LYS A 35 7.12 -5.18 16.96
N ALA A 36 7.40 -5.43 15.68
CA ALA A 36 7.60 -6.75 15.11
C ALA A 36 8.68 -6.72 13.98
N PRO A 37 9.91 -6.21 14.26
CA PRO A 37 10.89 -5.99 13.20
C PRO A 37 11.38 -7.29 12.56
N ALA A 38 11.54 -8.35 13.34
CA ALA A 38 12.02 -9.63 12.84
C ALA A 38 11.04 -10.26 11.85
N GLU A 39 9.76 -10.25 12.17
CA GLU A 39 8.69 -10.80 11.34
C GLU A 39 8.59 -10.04 10.02
N PHE A 40 8.61 -8.71 10.06
CA PHE A 40 8.62 -7.88 8.87
C PHE A 40 9.86 -8.10 8.00
N MET A 41 11.06 -8.20 8.61
CA MET A 41 12.30 -8.45 7.88
C MET A 41 12.32 -9.84 7.25
N VAL A 42 11.88 -10.88 7.96
CA VAL A 42 11.77 -12.25 7.41
C VAL A 42 10.86 -12.26 6.18
N PHE A 43 9.71 -11.63 6.28
CA PHE A 43 8.79 -11.54 5.14
C PHE A 43 9.36 -10.69 3.99
N SER A 44 10.22 -9.71 4.30
CA SER A 44 10.88 -8.89 3.28
C SER A 44 11.84 -9.66 2.39
N VAL A 45 12.44 -10.74 2.87
CA VAL A 45 13.24 -11.63 2.01
C VAL A 45 12.37 -12.22 0.89
N PHE A 46 11.17 -12.71 1.23
CA PHE A 46 10.21 -13.18 0.24
C PHE A 46 9.71 -12.03 -0.67
N GLY A 47 9.39 -10.88 -0.09
CA GLY A 47 8.99 -9.70 -0.83
C GLY A 47 10.04 -9.26 -1.85
N LEU A 48 11.32 -9.23 -1.48
CA LEU A 48 12.42 -8.90 -2.40
C LEU A 48 12.50 -9.88 -3.57
N LEU A 49 12.35 -11.18 -3.34
CA LEU A 49 12.32 -12.17 -4.43
C LEU A 49 11.16 -11.90 -5.40
N VAL A 50 9.99 -11.55 -4.87
CA VAL A 50 8.81 -11.25 -5.71
C VAL A 50 9.01 -9.95 -6.49
N PHE A 51 9.47 -8.88 -5.87
CA PHE A 51 9.61 -7.57 -6.52
C PHE A 51 10.90 -7.42 -7.34
N SER A 52 11.86 -8.34 -7.23
CA SER A 52 13.09 -8.33 -8.05
C SER A 52 12.85 -8.66 -9.53
N ASN A 53 11.76 -9.34 -9.84
CA ASN A 53 11.39 -9.71 -11.21
C ASN A 53 10.04 -9.07 -11.60
N PRO A 54 9.95 -8.35 -12.74
CA PRO A 54 8.72 -7.70 -13.15
C PRO A 54 7.52 -8.65 -13.30
N ILE A 55 7.74 -9.89 -13.75
CA ILE A 55 6.66 -10.87 -13.94
C ILE A 55 6.13 -11.34 -12.58
N SER A 56 7.02 -11.71 -11.66
CA SER A 56 6.61 -12.12 -10.30
C SER A 56 5.99 -10.93 -9.54
N GLY A 57 6.54 -9.73 -9.69
CA GLY A 57 5.96 -8.51 -9.12
C GLY A 57 4.54 -8.23 -9.63
N LEU A 58 4.29 -8.43 -10.94
CA LEU A 58 2.97 -8.25 -11.53
C LEU A 58 1.96 -9.28 -11.00
N LEU A 59 2.36 -10.55 -10.88
CA LEU A 59 1.46 -11.64 -10.48
C LEU A 59 1.29 -11.74 -8.95
N LEU A 60 2.37 -11.58 -8.20
CA LEU A 60 2.38 -11.83 -6.75
C LEU A 60 2.47 -10.55 -5.91
N GLY A 61 2.81 -9.42 -6.52
CA GLY A 61 3.00 -8.15 -5.82
C GLY A 61 1.75 -7.69 -5.06
N GLY A 62 0.55 -7.89 -5.62
CA GLY A 62 -0.70 -7.56 -4.95
C GLY A 62 -0.93 -8.39 -3.68
N PRO A 63 -0.91 -9.72 -3.76
CA PRO A 63 -0.99 -10.59 -2.58
C PRO A 63 0.08 -10.30 -1.53
N VAL A 64 1.33 -10.08 -1.93
CA VAL A 64 2.43 -9.74 -1.02
C VAL A 64 2.19 -8.39 -0.33
N SER A 65 1.77 -7.37 -1.08
CA SER A 65 1.42 -6.06 -0.50
C SER A 65 0.26 -6.17 0.50
N ALA A 66 -0.79 -6.93 0.15
CA ALA A 66 -1.92 -7.16 1.05
C ALA A 66 -1.50 -7.89 2.33
N SER A 67 -0.55 -8.85 2.26
CA SER A 67 0.02 -9.48 3.46
C SER A 67 0.75 -8.48 4.34
N TYR A 68 1.56 -7.56 3.78
CA TYR A 68 2.19 -6.50 4.57
C TYR A 68 1.16 -5.61 5.27
N PHE A 69 0.09 -5.22 4.57
CA PHE A 69 -0.96 -4.38 5.15
C PHE A 69 -1.73 -5.12 6.24
N HIS A 70 -2.00 -6.41 6.05
CA HIS A 70 -2.59 -7.26 7.09
C HIS A 70 -1.71 -7.32 8.34
N MET A 71 -0.42 -7.60 8.18
CA MET A 71 0.54 -7.64 9.28
C MET A 71 0.62 -6.30 10.02
N ALA A 72 0.68 -5.18 9.28
CA ALA A 72 0.69 -3.84 9.86
C ALA A 72 -0.58 -3.55 10.67
N HIS A 73 -1.73 -3.95 10.16
CA HIS A 73 -3.02 -3.83 10.85
C HIS A 73 -3.05 -4.64 12.15
N ARG A 74 -2.64 -5.92 12.12
CA ARG A 74 -2.55 -6.77 13.34
C ARG A 74 -1.65 -6.16 14.40
N VAL A 75 -0.46 -5.69 14.01
CA VAL A 75 0.50 -5.07 14.93
C VAL A 75 -0.07 -3.76 15.51
N LYS A 76 -0.78 -2.96 14.71
CA LYS A 76 -1.44 -1.74 15.19
C LYS A 76 -2.48 -2.06 16.25
N GLN A 77 -3.26 -3.14 16.07
CA GLN A 77 -4.24 -3.64 17.05
C GLN A 77 -3.62 -4.32 18.27
N GLY A 78 -2.28 -4.40 18.36
CA GLY A 78 -1.58 -5.03 19.48
C GLY A 78 -1.50 -6.56 19.40
N ALA A 79 -1.91 -7.16 18.28
CA ALA A 79 -1.80 -8.60 18.04
C ALA A 79 -0.39 -8.98 17.59
N ARG A 80 0.03 -10.21 17.89
CA ARG A 80 1.27 -10.78 17.36
C ARG A 80 1.08 -11.28 15.93
N ILE A 81 2.13 -11.19 15.13
CA ILE A 81 2.17 -11.78 13.79
C ILE A 81 2.39 -13.29 13.94
N GLU A 82 1.54 -14.06 13.31
CA GLU A 82 1.64 -15.51 13.23
C GLU A 82 2.13 -15.94 11.83
N ALA A 83 2.65 -17.18 11.70
CA ALA A 83 3.15 -17.69 10.42
C ALA A 83 2.10 -17.65 9.30
N GLY A 84 0.82 -17.83 9.64
CA GLY A 84 -0.31 -17.73 8.70
C GLY A 84 -0.51 -16.32 8.14
N ASP A 85 -0.14 -15.28 8.88
CA ASP A 85 -0.35 -13.88 8.47
C ASP A 85 0.51 -13.50 7.26
N TYR A 86 1.66 -14.14 7.08
CA TYR A 86 2.54 -13.92 5.92
C TYR A 86 1.84 -14.19 4.58
N PHE A 87 0.89 -15.13 4.56
CA PHE A 87 0.23 -15.55 3.33
C PHE A 87 -1.25 -15.14 3.27
N LYS A 88 -1.72 -14.32 4.21
CA LYS A 88 -3.11 -13.88 4.24
C LYS A 88 -3.54 -13.14 2.97
N GLY A 89 -2.67 -12.31 2.38
CA GLY A 89 -2.98 -11.63 1.13
C GLY A 89 -3.31 -12.58 -0.04
N PHE A 90 -2.86 -13.83 0.03
CA PHE A 90 -3.15 -14.84 -0.99
C PHE A 90 -4.60 -15.37 -0.94
N GLU A 91 -5.36 -15.12 0.13
CA GLU A 91 -6.78 -15.47 0.20
C GLU A 91 -7.63 -14.70 -0.85
N LYS A 92 -7.16 -13.52 -1.29
CA LYS A 92 -7.78 -12.70 -2.34
C LYS A 92 -6.98 -12.70 -3.64
N PHE A 93 -6.28 -13.79 -3.93
CA PHE A 93 -5.33 -13.91 -5.03
C PHE A 93 -5.90 -13.44 -6.38
N GLY A 94 -7.08 -13.94 -6.77
CA GLY A 94 -7.70 -13.63 -8.06
C GLY A 94 -7.99 -12.14 -8.23
N GLU A 95 -8.59 -11.49 -7.25
CA GLU A 95 -8.91 -10.06 -7.33
C GLU A 95 -7.66 -9.18 -7.25
N LEU A 96 -6.64 -9.58 -6.47
CA LEU A 96 -5.39 -8.83 -6.37
C LEU A 96 -4.53 -8.94 -7.62
N ILE A 97 -4.52 -10.08 -8.31
CA ILE A 97 -3.89 -10.19 -9.65
C ILE A 97 -4.64 -9.34 -10.66
N LYS A 98 -5.96 -9.44 -10.72
CA LYS A 98 -6.80 -8.63 -11.62
C LYS A 98 -6.54 -7.14 -11.38
N LEU A 99 -6.48 -6.72 -10.11
CA LEU A 99 -6.12 -5.36 -9.73
C LEU A 99 -4.75 -4.94 -10.27
N ASN A 100 -3.71 -5.75 -10.01
CA ASN A 100 -2.36 -5.46 -10.47
C ASN A 100 -2.26 -5.35 -11.99
N LEU A 101 -2.91 -6.25 -12.73
CA LEU A 101 -2.94 -6.22 -14.19
C LEU A 101 -3.62 -4.95 -14.71
N LEU A 102 -4.74 -4.56 -14.12
CA LEU A 102 -5.44 -3.32 -14.48
C LEU A 102 -4.57 -2.08 -14.21
N ILE A 103 -3.97 -2.01 -13.02
CA ILE A 103 -3.06 -0.90 -12.67
C ILE A 103 -1.87 -0.87 -13.64
N PHE A 104 -1.24 -2.02 -13.90
CA PHE A 104 -0.10 -2.13 -14.80
C PHE A 104 -0.44 -1.61 -16.20
N VAL A 105 -1.55 -2.05 -16.79
CA VAL A 105 -1.98 -1.62 -18.13
C VAL A 105 -2.22 -0.11 -18.17
N VAL A 106 -2.95 0.44 -17.19
CA VAL A 106 -3.28 1.88 -17.17
C VAL A 106 -2.02 2.73 -16.95
N VAL A 107 -1.15 2.33 -16.01
CA VAL A 107 0.11 3.05 -15.74
C VAL A 107 1.05 2.96 -16.95
N LEU A 108 1.17 1.78 -17.58
CA LEU A 108 2.01 1.59 -18.76
C LEU A 108 1.52 2.45 -19.94
N LEU A 109 0.23 2.49 -20.19
CA LEU A 109 -0.36 3.36 -21.22
C LEU A 109 -0.15 4.84 -20.89
N GLY A 110 -0.29 5.21 -19.61
CA GLY A 110 0.01 6.55 -19.13
C GLY A 110 1.47 6.95 -19.36
N LEU A 111 2.42 6.06 -19.07
CA LEU A 111 3.85 6.28 -19.31
C LEU A 111 4.19 6.32 -20.80
N ALA A 112 3.54 5.50 -21.62
CA ALA A 112 3.74 5.47 -23.07
C ALA A 112 3.25 6.77 -23.75
N LEU A 113 2.20 7.38 -23.21
CA LEU A 113 1.71 8.67 -23.68
C LEU A 113 2.62 9.82 -23.23
N LEU A 114 2.86 9.93 -21.94
CA LEU A 114 3.74 10.90 -21.29
C LEU A 114 4.06 10.40 -19.87
N ILE A 115 5.23 10.75 -19.34
CA ILE A 115 5.66 10.36 -17.98
C ILE A 115 4.66 10.86 -16.90
N VAL A 116 4.17 12.09 -17.05
CA VAL A 116 3.28 12.72 -16.07
C VAL A 116 1.98 11.95 -15.83
N PRO A 117 1.19 11.55 -16.86
CA PRO A 117 -0.01 10.76 -16.61
C PRO A 117 0.31 9.37 -16.02
N GLY A 118 1.42 8.75 -16.40
CA GLY A 118 1.82 7.47 -15.82
C GLY A 118 2.07 7.57 -14.32
N VAL A 119 2.84 8.56 -13.88
CA VAL A 119 3.09 8.86 -12.47
C VAL A 119 1.80 9.22 -11.74
N TYR A 120 0.94 10.03 -12.36
CA TYR A 120 -0.36 10.38 -11.78
C TYR A 120 -1.21 9.14 -11.48
N PHE A 121 -1.32 8.21 -12.43
CA PHE A 121 -2.08 6.98 -12.22
C PHE A 121 -1.43 6.06 -11.18
N ALA A 122 -0.10 5.91 -11.20
CA ALA A 122 0.61 5.10 -10.21
C ALA A 122 0.33 5.57 -8.78
N VAL A 123 0.39 6.88 -8.52
CA VAL A 123 0.08 7.47 -7.21
C VAL A 123 -1.42 7.36 -6.89
N SER A 124 -2.30 7.62 -7.87
CA SER A 124 -3.75 7.59 -7.67
C SER A 124 -4.29 6.21 -7.30
N TYR A 125 -3.61 5.14 -7.69
CA TYR A 125 -4.04 3.76 -7.44
C TYR A 125 -3.38 3.09 -6.23
N THR A 126 -2.60 3.83 -5.48
CA THR A 126 -1.87 3.34 -4.30
C THR A 126 -2.76 2.64 -3.28
N PHE A 127 -3.92 3.19 -2.99
CA PHE A 127 -4.82 2.66 -1.99
C PHE A 127 -5.76 1.55 -2.50
N SER A 128 -5.71 1.19 -3.79
CA SER A 128 -6.59 0.18 -4.37
C SER A 128 -6.47 -1.19 -3.69
N HIS A 129 -5.27 -1.60 -3.31
CA HIS A 129 -5.03 -2.88 -2.63
C HIS A 129 -5.73 -2.96 -1.27
N PHE A 130 -5.87 -1.83 -0.55
CA PHE A 130 -6.59 -1.77 0.71
C PHE A 130 -8.08 -2.00 0.53
N PHE A 131 -8.69 -1.41 -0.50
CA PHE A 131 -10.11 -1.60 -0.80
C PHE A 131 -10.43 -3.05 -1.17
N VAL A 132 -9.57 -3.71 -1.93
CA VAL A 132 -9.73 -5.15 -2.22
C VAL A 132 -9.55 -5.98 -0.96
N TRP A 133 -8.50 -5.70 -0.16
CA TRP A 133 -8.13 -6.53 0.96
C TRP A 133 -9.08 -6.37 2.17
N PHE A 134 -9.26 -5.15 2.66
CA PHE A 134 -10.03 -4.89 3.88
C PHE A 134 -11.55 -4.87 3.63
N PHE A 135 -11.98 -4.38 2.47
CA PHE A 135 -13.40 -4.18 2.18
C PHE A 135 -13.98 -5.13 1.13
N GLN A 136 -13.15 -6.09 0.67
CA GLN A 136 -13.54 -7.14 -0.26
C GLN A 136 -14.17 -6.62 -1.56
N MET A 137 -13.75 -5.44 -2.01
CA MET A 137 -14.25 -4.82 -3.22
C MET A 137 -13.65 -5.45 -4.48
N GLU A 138 -14.37 -5.36 -5.59
CA GLU A 138 -13.83 -5.73 -6.89
C GLU A 138 -12.71 -4.78 -7.34
N ALA A 139 -11.76 -5.28 -8.12
CA ALA A 139 -10.59 -4.54 -8.57
C ALA A 139 -10.94 -3.21 -9.27
N THR A 140 -11.98 -3.20 -10.12
CA THR A 140 -12.43 -1.99 -10.84
C THR A 140 -12.99 -0.91 -9.92
N GLU A 141 -13.74 -1.31 -8.90
CA GLU A 141 -14.27 -0.39 -7.90
C GLU A 141 -13.18 0.12 -6.99
N ALA A 142 -12.27 -0.74 -6.54
CA ALA A 142 -11.11 -0.38 -5.73
C ALA A 142 -10.23 0.68 -6.41
N ILE A 143 -9.97 0.56 -7.72
CA ILE A 143 -9.25 1.57 -8.51
C ILE A 143 -10.00 2.92 -8.51
N ARG A 144 -11.31 2.89 -8.72
CA ARG A 144 -12.15 4.09 -8.73
C ARG A 144 -12.12 4.81 -7.39
N LEU A 145 -12.29 4.07 -6.30
CA LEU A 145 -12.30 4.62 -4.94
C LEU A 145 -10.92 5.15 -4.55
N SER A 146 -9.84 4.41 -4.84
CA SER A 146 -8.47 4.86 -4.60
C SER A 146 -8.19 6.19 -5.30
N ARG A 147 -8.52 6.29 -6.59
CA ARG A 147 -8.36 7.54 -7.35
C ARG A 147 -9.16 8.69 -6.73
N LYS A 148 -10.40 8.43 -6.32
CA LYS A 148 -11.25 9.44 -5.69
C LYS A 148 -10.66 9.89 -4.35
N THR A 149 -10.21 8.97 -3.51
CA THR A 149 -9.54 9.28 -2.23
C THR A 149 -8.31 10.15 -2.46
N VAL A 150 -7.39 9.71 -3.34
CA VAL A 150 -6.13 10.43 -3.59
C VAL A 150 -6.37 11.80 -4.22
N SER A 151 -7.44 11.97 -5.02
CA SER A 151 -7.76 13.26 -5.65
C SER A 151 -8.00 14.40 -4.65
N GLY A 152 -8.43 14.09 -3.43
CA GLY A 152 -8.63 15.06 -2.36
C GLY A 152 -7.34 15.76 -1.92
N ASN A 153 -6.19 15.07 -1.99
CA ASN A 153 -4.89 15.70 -1.75
C ASN A 153 -3.73 14.94 -2.44
N PHE A 154 -3.76 14.92 -3.77
CA PHE A 154 -2.75 14.25 -4.58
C PHE A 154 -1.31 14.69 -4.23
N GLY A 155 -1.10 15.98 -4.00
CA GLY A 155 0.24 16.54 -3.72
C GLY A 155 0.88 15.95 -2.46
N GLN A 156 0.12 15.76 -1.39
CA GLN A 156 0.64 15.19 -0.14
C GLN A 156 0.91 13.67 -0.29
N VAL A 157 0.03 12.95 -0.99
CA VAL A 157 0.26 11.52 -1.27
C VAL A 157 1.48 11.34 -2.17
N PHE A 158 1.63 12.17 -3.20
CA PHE A 158 2.81 12.16 -4.07
C PHE A 158 4.10 12.46 -3.29
N LEU A 159 4.08 13.49 -2.42
CA LEU A 159 5.22 13.83 -1.57
C LEU A 159 5.59 12.66 -0.63
N LEU A 160 4.60 12.01 -0.04
CA LEU A 160 4.83 10.81 0.78
C LEU A 160 5.59 9.74 -0.01
N PHE A 161 5.15 9.46 -1.26
CA PHE A 161 5.82 8.48 -2.11
C PHE A 161 7.23 8.89 -2.52
N LEU A 162 7.49 10.18 -2.74
CA LEU A 162 8.85 10.68 -3.00
C LEU A 162 9.77 10.42 -1.80
N ILE A 163 9.29 10.70 -0.59
CA ILE A 163 10.05 10.47 0.64
C ILE A 163 10.32 8.97 0.86
N LEU A 164 9.28 8.13 0.69
CA LEU A 164 9.46 6.67 0.80
C LEU A 164 10.40 6.13 -0.27
N GLY A 165 10.33 6.66 -1.49
CA GLY A 165 11.28 6.35 -2.57
C GLY A 165 12.72 6.70 -2.20
N ALA A 166 12.95 7.88 -1.62
CA ALA A 166 14.26 8.29 -1.14
C ALA A 166 14.77 7.37 -0.01
N ILE A 167 13.92 7.02 0.95
CA ILE A 167 14.27 6.08 2.03
C ILE A 167 14.66 4.71 1.46
N ASN A 168 13.89 4.17 0.51
CA ASN A 168 14.21 2.89 -0.12
C ASN A 168 15.49 2.97 -0.97
N PHE A 169 15.72 4.08 -1.66
CA PHE A 169 16.95 4.32 -2.41
C PHE A 169 18.18 4.30 -1.49
N LEU A 170 18.10 4.95 -0.32
CA LEU A 170 19.15 4.86 0.71
C LEU A 170 19.33 3.43 1.23
N GLY A 171 18.23 2.66 1.37
CA GLY A 171 18.27 1.24 1.71
C GLY A 171 19.03 0.40 0.69
N VAL A 172 18.88 0.69 -0.60
CA VAL A 172 19.65 0.03 -1.68
C VAL A 172 21.12 0.39 -1.59
N LEU A 173 21.45 1.66 -1.37
CA LEU A 173 22.84 2.14 -1.23
C LEU A 173 23.57 1.51 -0.02
N ALA A 174 22.83 1.13 1.03
CA ALA A 174 23.36 0.38 2.17
C ALA A 174 23.56 -1.12 1.84
N LEU A 175 24.26 -1.40 0.73
CA LEU A 175 24.58 -2.76 0.22
C LEU A 175 23.35 -3.65 -0.05
N GLY A 176 22.18 -3.06 -0.26
CA GLY A 176 20.93 -3.77 -0.47
C GLY A 176 20.30 -4.35 0.81
N ILE A 177 21.09 -4.54 1.88
CA ILE A 177 20.57 -5.07 3.16
C ILE A 177 19.58 -4.08 3.80
N GLY A 178 19.81 -2.79 3.61
CA GLY A 178 18.91 -1.74 4.11
C GLY A 178 17.48 -1.88 3.58
N VAL A 179 17.26 -2.47 2.40
CA VAL A 179 15.93 -2.66 1.82
C VAL A 179 15.08 -3.63 2.67
N LEU A 180 15.71 -4.58 3.39
CA LEU A 180 14.98 -5.47 4.32
C LEU A 180 14.28 -4.70 5.45
N ILE A 181 14.75 -3.48 5.73
CA ILE A 181 14.17 -2.59 6.74
C ILE A 181 13.28 -1.53 6.07
N THR A 182 13.78 -0.87 5.01
CA THR A 182 13.10 0.27 4.43
C THR A 182 11.85 -0.12 3.64
N MET A 183 11.84 -1.30 3.03
CA MET A 183 10.69 -1.82 2.30
C MET A 183 9.50 -2.09 3.24
N PRO A 184 9.57 -2.92 4.30
CA PRO A 184 8.46 -3.14 5.20
C PRO A 184 8.06 -1.87 5.96
N LEU A 185 9.02 -1.00 6.31
CA LEU A 185 8.73 0.31 6.87
C LEU A 185 7.83 1.12 5.93
N SER A 186 8.12 1.13 4.63
CA SER A 186 7.29 1.83 3.65
C SER A 186 5.87 1.28 3.60
N PHE A 187 5.68 -0.05 3.67
CA PHE A 187 4.34 -0.64 3.75
C PHE A 187 3.61 -0.24 5.04
N CYS A 188 4.30 -0.20 6.19
CA CYS A 188 3.71 0.28 7.44
C CYS A 188 3.29 1.75 7.36
N VAL A 189 4.08 2.61 6.70
CA VAL A 189 3.76 4.03 6.53
C VAL A 189 2.57 4.21 5.56
N VAL A 190 2.52 3.48 4.46
CA VAL A 190 1.40 3.52 3.52
C VAL A 190 0.11 3.00 4.18
N TYR A 191 0.21 1.96 5.02
CA TYR A 191 -0.90 1.50 5.84
C TYR A 191 -1.38 2.61 6.79
N ALA A 192 -0.44 3.25 7.51
CA ALA A 192 -0.78 4.34 8.43
C ALA A 192 -1.48 5.51 7.70
N ALA A 193 -1.04 5.84 6.47
CA ALA A 193 -1.66 6.88 5.65
C ALA A 193 -3.09 6.52 5.24
N PHE A 194 -3.32 5.28 4.83
CA PHE A 194 -4.66 4.82 4.47
C PHE A 194 -5.59 4.81 5.69
N ASP A 195 -5.11 4.33 6.83
CA ASP A 195 -5.87 4.25 8.07
C ASP A 195 -6.20 5.64 8.66
N ASP A 196 -5.31 6.63 8.48
CA ASP A 196 -5.54 8.02 8.86
C ASP A 196 -6.64 8.69 8.00
N ILE A 197 -6.80 8.25 6.74
CA ILE A 197 -7.80 8.79 5.81
C ILE A 197 -9.16 8.07 5.95
N ILE A 198 -9.15 6.74 6.11
CA ILE A 198 -10.34 5.87 6.00
C ILE A 198 -10.75 5.25 7.36
N GLU A 199 -9.96 5.48 8.42
CA GLU A 199 -10.27 5.04 9.79
C GLU A 199 -10.62 3.54 9.92
N ILE A 200 -9.76 2.63 9.34
CA ILE A 200 -10.03 1.18 9.35
C ILE A 200 -9.98 0.58 10.76
N SER A 201 -9.25 1.21 11.68
CA SER A 201 -8.94 0.67 13.01
C SER A 201 -9.85 1.18 14.13
N ASN A 202 -10.94 1.85 13.78
CA ASN A 202 -11.99 2.29 14.74
C ASN A 202 -13.12 1.28 14.84
#